data_5961bf5ff9097769db235760d32954e0
#
_entry.id   5961bf5ff9097769db235760d32954e0
#
_cell.length_a   1.000
_cell.length_b   1.000
_cell.length_c   1.000
_cell.angle_alpha   90.00
_cell.angle_beta   90.00
_cell.angle_gamma   90.00
#
_symmetry.space_group_name_H-M   'P 1'
#
loop_
_entity.id
_entity.type
_entity.pdbx_description
1 polymer ?
#
loop_
_entity_poly.entity_id
_entity_poly.type
_entity_poly.pdbx_seq_one_letter_code
_entity_poly.pdbx_strand_id
1 'polypeptide(L)'
;MCIRDRYVPETLMPALFELETAASNAWKDKLFVEELNHLLKTYVGRETPLYEAKRLTEHYKNKQETPRIWLKREDLNHTGAHKINNALGQALLAIRMGKKRIIAETGAGQHGVATATVSARFGMKCIIYMLSLIHI
;
A
#
# COMPACT_ATOMS: atom_id res chain seq x y z
N MET A 1 -23.57 -3.17 -20.52
CA MET A 1 -23.70 -2.97 -19.07
C MET A 1 -22.50 -3.67 -18.44
N CYS A 2 -21.46 -2.92 -18.06
CA CYS A 2 -20.30 -3.53 -17.41
C CYS A 2 -20.72 -3.92 -16.00
N ILE A 3 -21.11 -5.15 -15.84
CA ILE A 3 -21.21 -5.77 -14.52
C ILE A 3 -19.77 -5.81 -14.01
N ARG A 4 -19.50 -5.15 -12.91
CA ARG A 4 -18.23 -5.28 -12.21
C ARG A 4 -18.19 -6.69 -11.64
N ASP A 5 -17.71 -7.62 -12.46
CA ASP A 5 -17.57 -9.01 -12.07
C ASP A 5 -16.54 -9.08 -10.94
N ARG A 6 -17.02 -9.42 -9.78
CA ARG A 6 -16.18 -9.74 -8.63
C ARG A 6 -15.92 -11.24 -8.71
N TYR A 7 -14.81 -11.61 -9.36
CA TYR A 7 -14.39 -13.01 -9.51
C TYR A 7 -13.90 -13.58 -8.17
N VAL A 8 -14.85 -13.74 -7.24
CA VAL A 8 -14.60 -14.30 -5.91
C VAL A 8 -15.70 -15.30 -5.56
N PRO A 9 -15.42 -16.27 -4.69
CA PRO A 9 -16.44 -17.18 -4.17
C PRO A 9 -17.60 -16.41 -3.53
N GLU A 10 -18.83 -16.88 -3.73
CA GLU A 10 -20.05 -16.27 -3.19
C GLU A 10 -19.99 -16.04 -1.67
N THR A 11 -19.31 -16.92 -0.96
CA THR A 11 -19.10 -16.82 0.50
C THR A 11 -18.37 -15.53 0.92
N LEU A 12 -17.62 -14.89 0.03
CA LEU A 12 -16.91 -13.64 0.30
C LEU A 12 -17.74 -12.38 -0.03
N MET A 13 -18.84 -12.52 -0.75
CA MET A 13 -19.63 -11.38 -1.20
C MET A 13 -20.14 -10.49 -0.06
N PRO A 14 -20.68 -11.03 1.06
CA PRO A 14 -21.10 -10.18 2.19
C PRO A 14 -19.96 -9.33 2.75
N ALA A 15 -18.77 -9.90 2.90
CA ALA A 15 -17.59 -9.19 3.39
C ALA A 15 -17.12 -8.10 2.43
N LEU A 16 -17.25 -8.33 1.12
CA LEU A 16 -16.91 -7.32 0.10
C LEU A 16 -17.91 -6.16 0.08
N PHE A 17 -19.20 -6.41 0.27
CA PHE A 17 -20.19 -5.34 0.39
C PHE A 17 -20.00 -4.51 1.65
N GLU A 18 -19.68 -5.17 2.78
CA GLU A 18 -19.30 -4.48 4.02
C GLU A 18 -18.09 -3.55 3.79
N LEU A 19 -17.05 -4.08 3.15
CA LEU A 19 -15.83 -3.33 2.84
C LEU A 19 -16.10 -2.13 1.91
N GLU A 20 -16.87 -2.32 0.85
CA GLU A 20 -17.20 -1.26 -0.11
C GLU A 20 -17.96 -0.12 0.56
N THR A 21 -18.93 -0.46 1.40
CA THR A 21 -19.70 0.52 2.17
C THR A 21 -18.80 1.27 3.15
N ALA A 22 -17.98 0.55 3.90
CA ALA A 22 -17.05 1.14 4.86
C ALA A 22 -16.03 2.07 4.18
N ALA A 23 -15.46 1.64 3.05
CA ALA A 23 -14.51 2.44 2.27
C ALA A 23 -15.17 3.72 1.72
N SER A 24 -16.38 3.60 1.15
CA SER A 24 -17.12 4.75 0.62
C SER A 24 -17.42 5.78 1.72
N ASN A 25 -17.78 5.33 2.92
CA ASN A 25 -18.05 6.20 4.05
C ASN A 25 -16.76 6.83 4.61
N ALA A 26 -15.67 6.05 4.68
CA ALA A 26 -14.39 6.55 5.16
C ALA A 26 -13.84 7.68 4.28
N TRP A 27 -13.93 7.56 2.96
CA TRP A 27 -13.47 8.61 2.05
C TRP A 27 -14.30 9.91 2.11
N LYS A 28 -15.54 9.86 2.61
CA LYS A 28 -16.39 11.05 2.84
C LYS A 28 -16.16 11.68 4.21
N ASP A 29 -15.51 10.97 5.12
CA ASP A 29 -15.24 11.45 6.48
C ASP A 29 -13.90 12.21 6.53
N LYS A 30 -13.98 13.52 6.79
CA LYS A 30 -12.81 14.39 6.90
C LYS A 30 -11.81 13.90 7.94
N LEU A 31 -12.26 13.42 9.08
CA LEU A 31 -11.37 12.95 10.16
C LEU A 31 -10.53 11.75 9.73
N PHE A 32 -11.13 10.82 8.96
CA PHE A 32 -10.39 9.70 8.40
C PHE A 32 -9.32 10.16 7.41
N VAL A 33 -9.68 11.05 6.51
CA VAL A 33 -8.76 11.57 5.49
C VAL A 33 -7.62 12.37 6.12
N GLU A 34 -7.92 13.18 7.13
CA GLU A 34 -6.93 13.95 7.88
C GLU A 34 -5.97 13.03 8.66
N GLU A 35 -6.48 12.02 9.35
CA GLU A 35 -5.67 11.02 10.06
C GLU A 35 -4.76 10.26 9.09
N LEU A 36 -5.31 9.77 7.97
CA LEU A 36 -4.54 9.08 6.95
C LEU A 36 -3.42 9.98 6.39
N ASN A 37 -3.73 11.21 6.04
CA ASN A 37 -2.75 12.16 5.52
C ASN A 37 -1.68 12.51 6.56
N HIS A 38 -2.06 12.70 7.81
CA HIS A 38 -1.13 12.91 8.90
C HIS A 38 -0.15 11.75 9.04
N LEU A 39 -0.65 10.52 9.04
CA LEU A 39 0.19 9.33 9.14
C LEU A 39 1.05 9.09 7.91
N LEU A 40 0.54 9.36 6.72
CA LEU A 40 1.34 9.31 5.50
C LEU A 40 2.53 10.26 5.57
N LYS A 41 2.33 11.45 6.13
CA LYS A 41 3.39 12.46 6.28
C LYS A 41 4.36 12.10 7.41
N THR A 42 3.85 11.78 8.62
CA THR A 42 4.66 11.69 9.83
C THR A 42 5.23 10.30 10.10
N TYR A 43 4.57 9.27 9.63
CA TYR A 43 4.96 7.88 9.87
C TYR A 43 5.56 7.20 8.62
N VAL A 44 4.96 7.43 7.46
CA VAL A 44 5.44 6.84 6.20
C VAL A 44 6.58 7.65 5.59
N GLY A 45 6.60 8.96 5.76
CA GLY A 45 7.62 9.85 5.22
C GLY A 45 7.28 10.44 3.85
N ARG A 46 5.98 10.54 3.53
CA ARG A 46 5.54 11.22 2.32
C ARG A 46 5.55 12.76 2.50
N GLU A 47 5.81 13.51 1.43
CA GLU A 47 6.01 13.02 0.06
C GLU A 47 7.46 12.64 -0.17
N THR A 48 7.68 11.47 -0.79
CA THR A 48 9.03 11.05 -1.17
C THR A 48 9.59 11.93 -2.29
N PRO A 49 10.90 12.21 -2.28
CA PRO A 49 11.50 13.11 -3.28
C PRO A 49 11.49 12.52 -4.69
N LEU A 50 11.52 13.42 -5.66
CA LEU A 50 11.82 13.13 -7.05
C LEU A 50 13.30 13.46 -7.29
N TYR A 51 14.09 12.43 -7.62
CA TYR A 51 15.53 12.53 -7.79
C TYR A 51 15.93 12.45 -9.27
N GLU A 52 16.68 13.43 -9.77
CA GLU A 52 17.22 13.39 -11.13
C GLU A 52 18.43 12.47 -11.21
N ALA A 53 18.30 11.40 -11.97
CA ALA A 53 19.35 10.40 -12.20
C ALA A 53 20.30 10.88 -13.33
N LYS A 54 21.13 11.88 -13.06
CA LYS A 54 21.98 12.54 -14.06
C LYS A 54 22.90 11.56 -14.81
N ARG A 55 23.57 10.67 -14.09
CA ARG A 55 24.46 9.67 -14.71
C ARG A 55 23.71 8.69 -15.60
N LEU A 56 22.51 8.29 -15.22
CA LEU A 56 21.66 7.41 -16.01
C LEU A 56 21.13 8.16 -17.24
N THR A 57 20.71 9.39 -17.08
CA THR A 57 20.33 10.29 -18.16
C THR A 57 21.46 10.41 -19.19
N GLU A 58 22.68 10.68 -18.76
CA GLU A 58 23.83 10.83 -19.65
C GLU A 58 24.20 9.53 -20.36
N HIS A 59 24.08 8.38 -19.66
CA HIS A 59 24.34 7.05 -20.27
C HIS A 59 23.40 6.73 -21.43
N TYR A 60 22.13 7.12 -21.34
CA TYR A 60 21.13 6.87 -22.39
C TYR A 60 20.95 8.03 -23.38
N LYS A 61 21.74 9.09 -23.25
CA LYS A 61 21.74 10.19 -24.20
C LYS A 61 22.24 9.72 -25.56
N ASN A 62 21.52 10.08 -26.61
CA ASN A 62 21.95 9.85 -27.98
C ASN A 62 21.95 11.17 -28.79
N LYS A 63 22.38 11.12 -30.05
CA LYS A 63 22.49 12.32 -30.88
C LYS A 63 21.14 12.97 -31.25
N GLN A 64 20.05 12.24 -31.11
CA GLN A 64 18.72 12.66 -31.54
C GLN A 64 17.82 13.05 -30.35
N GLU A 65 18.01 12.40 -29.20
CA GLU A 65 17.18 12.61 -28.02
C GLU A 65 18.03 12.65 -26.74
N THR A 66 17.61 13.49 -25.82
CA THR A 66 18.21 13.57 -24.48
C THR A 66 17.09 13.34 -23.45
N PRO A 67 16.76 12.06 -23.16
CA PRO A 67 15.74 11.78 -22.15
C PRO A 67 16.22 12.23 -20.78
N ARG A 68 15.36 12.87 -20.00
CA ARG A 68 15.64 13.15 -18.59
C ARG A 68 15.01 12.06 -17.74
N ILE A 69 15.84 11.36 -16.96
CA ILE A 69 15.41 10.24 -16.14
C ILE A 69 15.28 10.70 -14.68
N TRP A 70 14.10 10.56 -14.14
CA TRP A 70 13.77 10.89 -12.76
C TRP A 70 13.32 9.66 -12.00
N LEU A 71 13.80 9.52 -10.78
CA LEU A 71 13.43 8.42 -9.88
C LEU A 71 12.51 8.96 -8.79
N LYS A 72 11.29 8.44 -8.73
CA LYS A 72 10.41 8.64 -7.58
C LYS A 72 10.88 7.72 -6.45
N ARG A 73 11.43 8.29 -5.39
CA ARG A 73 12.16 7.57 -4.34
C ARG A 73 11.24 6.94 -3.31
N GLU A 74 10.39 6.01 -3.74
CA GLU A 74 9.50 5.26 -2.85
C GLU A 74 10.25 4.27 -1.93
N ASP A 75 11.52 4.02 -2.19
CA ASP A 75 12.47 3.34 -1.32
C ASP A 75 12.76 4.09 0.00
N LEU A 76 12.48 5.39 0.05
CA LEU A 76 12.65 6.23 1.24
C LEU A 76 11.44 6.22 2.17
N ASN A 77 10.34 5.58 1.79
CA ASN A 77 9.25 5.35 2.71
C ASN A 77 9.66 4.46 3.88
N HIS A 78 8.99 4.62 5.01
CA HIS A 78 9.11 3.66 6.11
C HIS A 78 8.91 2.22 5.63
N THR A 79 9.75 1.27 6.04
CA THR A 79 9.89 -0.11 5.53
C THR A 79 10.61 -0.25 4.18
N GLY A 80 11.14 0.83 3.61
CA GLY A 80 11.98 0.78 2.40
C GLY A 80 11.23 0.53 1.09
N ALA A 81 9.90 0.66 1.06
CA ALA A 81 9.10 0.41 -0.14
C ALA A 81 7.73 1.11 -0.11
N HIS A 82 7.10 1.17 -1.27
CA HIS A 82 5.78 1.79 -1.46
C HIS A 82 4.62 1.05 -0.75
N LYS A 83 4.78 -0.21 -0.39
CA LYS A 83 3.72 -1.06 0.18
C LYS A 83 3.12 -0.52 1.48
N ILE A 84 3.90 0.22 2.26
CA ILE A 84 3.45 0.83 3.52
C ILE A 84 2.28 1.80 3.31
N ASN A 85 2.23 2.51 2.17
CA ASN A 85 1.14 3.44 1.86
C ASN A 85 -0.22 2.73 1.83
N ASN A 86 -0.27 1.61 1.12
CA ASN A 86 -1.47 0.80 0.98
C ASN A 86 -1.84 0.11 2.30
N ALA A 87 -0.85 -0.52 2.95
CA ALA A 87 -1.06 -1.22 4.22
C ALA A 87 -1.61 -0.29 5.31
N LEU A 88 -1.13 0.95 5.38
CA LEU A 88 -1.60 1.94 6.34
C LEU A 88 -3.09 2.28 6.13
N GLY A 89 -3.48 2.61 4.90
CA GLY A 89 -4.87 2.94 4.60
C GLY A 89 -5.83 1.77 4.86
N GLN A 90 -5.42 0.56 4.49
CA GLN A 90 -6.20 -0.65 4.75
C GLN A 90 -6.34 -0.95 6.25
N ALA A 91 -5.28 -0.77 7.03
CA ALA A 91 -5.34 -0.99 8.47
C ALA A 91 -6.26 0.02 9.18
N LEU A 92 -6.19 1.30 8.82
CA LEU A 92 -7.10 2.32 9.35
C LEU A 92 -8.56 1.98 9.03
N LEU A 93 -8.84 1.55 7.80
CA LEU A 93 -10.18 1.12 7.41
C LEU A 93 -10.63 -0.10 8.20
N ALA A 94 -9.75 -1.10 8.37
CA ALA A 94 -10.04 -2.32 9.14
C ALA A 94 -10.37 -1.98 10.61
N ILE A 95 -9.66 -1.04 11.22
CA ILE A 95 -9.93 -0.56 12.58
C ILE A 95 -11.34 0.05 12.66
N ARG A 96 -11.70 0.91 11.70
CA ARG A 96 -13.04 1.50 11.65
C ARG A 96 -14.15 0.47 11.48
N MET A 97 -13.87 -0.62 10.78
CA MET A 97 -14.76 -1.77 10.63
C MET A 97 -14.79 -2.67 11.88
N GLY A 98 -14.08 -2.32 12.96
CA GLY A 98 -14.01 -3.11 14.19
C GLY A 98 -13.22 -4.42 14.05
N LYS A 99 -12.42 -4.57 12.99
CA LYS A 99 -11.60 -5.76 12.80
C LYS A 99 -10.42 -5.75 13.77
N LYS A 100 -10.13 -6.89 14.38
CA LYS A 100 -9.05 -7.04 15.38
C LYS A 100 -7.83 -7.79 14.86
N ARG A 101 -7.94 -8.32 13.65
CA ARG A 101 -6.89 -9.14 13.02
C ARG A 101 -6.78 -8.82 11.54
N ILE A 102 -5.57 -8.70 11.08
CA ILE A 102 -5.24 -8.55 9.65
C ILE A 102 -4.54 -9.83 9.18
N ILE A 103 -4.87 -10.24 7.98
CA ILE A 103 -4.22 -11.33 7.26
C ILE A 103 -3.64 -10.74 5.99
N ALA A 104 -2.40 -11.06 5.68
CA ALA A 104 -1.78 -10.70 4.42
C ALA A 104 -1.08 -11.91 3.79
N GLU A 105 -1.17 -11.98 2.49
CA GLU A 105 -0.35 -12.85 1.65
C GLU A 105 0.80 -12.04 1.07
N THR A 106 1.99 -12.64 0.96
CA THR A 106 3.16 -11.99 0.41
C THR A 106 4.05 -13.00 -0.32
N GLY A 107 4.52 -12.63 -1.51
CA GLY A 107 5.53 -13.40 -2.25
C GLY A 107 6.94 -13.05 -1.78
N ALA A 108 7.48 -11.92 -2.24
CA ALA A 108 8.85 -11.47 -1.92
C ALA A 108 9.03 -10.91 -0.49
N GLY A 109 7.98 -10.84 0.32
CA GLY A 109 8.05 -10.44 1.73
C GLY A 109 7.68 -8.98 2.01
N GLN A 110 7.82 -8.06 1.08
CA GLN A 110 7.63 -6.62 1.33
C GLN A 110 6.23 -6.23 1.79
N HIS A 111 5.20 -6.85 1.22
CA HIS A 111 3.83 -6.60 1.66
C HIS A 111 3.60 -7.13 3.08
N GLY A 112 4.16 -8.29 3.40
CA GLY A 112 4.14 -8.84 4.76
C GLY A 112 4.80 -7.92 5.77
N VAL A 113 6.01 -7.41 5.46
CA VAL A 113 6.71 -6.45 6.34
C VAL A 113 5.87 -5.20 6.56
N ALA A 114 5.35 -4.59 5.50
CA ALA A 114 4.52 -3.39 5.62
C ALA A 114 3.27 -3.64 6.48
N THR A 115 2.57 -4.76 6.23
CA THR A 115 1.36 -5.12 6.98
C THR A 115 1.66 -5.41 8.44
N ALA A 116 2.72 -6.15 8.74
CA ALA A 116 3.14 -6.43 10.12
C ALA A 116 3.51 -5.15 10.87
N THR A 117 4.26 -4.26 10.23
CA THR A 117 4.68 -2.97 10.79
C THR A 117 3.48 -2.09 11.16
N VAL A 118 2.52 -1.97 10.25
CA VAL A 118 1.30 -1.18 10.50
C VAL A 118 0.41 -1.85 11.55
N SER A 119 0.29 -3.17 11.52
CA SER A 119 -0.48 -3.92 12.52
C SER A 119 0.10 -3.75 13.92
N ALA A 120 1.43 -3.81 14.06
CA ALA A 120 2.11 -3.56 15.32
C ALA A 120 1.86 -2.14 15.85
N ARG A 121 1.90 -1.14 14.96
CA ARG A 121 1.58 0.25 15.32
C ARG A 121 0.20 0.39 15.94
N PHE A 122 -0.78 -0.31 15.41
CA PHE A 122 -2.17 -0.22 15.87
C PHE A 122 -2.59 -1.31 16.87
N GLY A 123 -1.66 -2.14 17.34
CA GLY A 123 -1.95 -3.21 18.30
C GLY A 123 -2.86 -4.31 17.74
N MET A 124 -2.88 -4.51 16.41
CA MET A 124 -3.68 -5.53 15.76
C MET A 124 -2.93 -6.85 15.66
N LYS A 125 -3.64 -7.96 15.79
CA LYS A 125 -3.07 -9.28 15.44
C LYS A 125 -2.81 -9.32 13.94
N CYS A 126 -1.62 -9.83 13.56
CA CYS A 126 -1.24 -9.97 12.16
C CYS A 126 -0.81 -11.40 11.86
N ILE A 127 -1.30 -11.95 10.75
CA ILE A 127 -0.89 -13.26 10.23
C ILE A 127 -0.42 -13.05 8.81
N ILE A 128 0.83 -13.45 8.53
CA ILE A 128 1.43 -13.34 7.21
C ILE A 128 1.57 -14.74 6.61
N TYR A 129 0.96 -14.94 5.47
CA TYR A 129 1.16 -16.14 4.65
C TYR A 129 2.19 -15.81 3.57
N MET A 130 3.33 -16.45 3.65
CA MET A 130 4.39 -16.29 2.67
C MET A 130 4.36 -17.44 1.67
N LEU A 131 4.19 -17.10 0.39
CA LEU A 131 4.38 -18.05 -0.69
C LEU A 131 5.88 -18.21 -0.93
N SER A 132 6.44 -19.31 -0.45
CA SER A 132 7.81 -19.67 -0.79
C SER A 132 7.88 -20.13 -2.23
N LEU A 133 8.32 -19.26 -3.13
CA LEU A 133 8.69 -19.62 -4.50
C LEU A 133 10.13 -20.18 -4.58
N ILE A 134 10.73 -20.52 -3.46
CA ILE A 134 12.09 -21.06 -3.40
C ILE A 134 12.01 -22.59 -3.50
N HIS A 135 11.60 -23.08 -4.66
CA HIS A 135 11.90 -24.45 -5.07
C HIS A 135 12.32 -24.43 -6.52
N ILE A 136 13.56 -24.17 -6.70
CA ILE A 136 14.27 -24.57 -7.90
C ILE A 136 15.18 -25.72 -7.52
#